data_1aee0460451e3e28ecf57f9bae2e0fa2
#
_entry.id   1aee0460451e3e28ecf57f9bae2e0fa2
#
_cell.length_a   1.000
_cell.length_b   1.000
_cell.length_c   1.000
_cell.angle_alpha   90.00
_cell.angle_beta   90.00
_cell.angle_gamma   90.00
#
_symmetry.space_group_name_H-M   'P 1'
#
loop_
_entity.id
_entity.type
_entity.pdbx_description
1 polymer ?
#
loop_
_entity_poly.entity_id
_entity_poly.type
_entity_poly.pdbx_seq_one_letter_code
_entity_poly.pdbx_strand_id
1 'polypeptide(L)'
;MIKQRLKLILILLAVLIVGSAVYLYFEHLAPVRLDKEEQITVWYVDDGTAMQRLSELAEEYNKGEGKDSGVSVVLRSFSDEAALQAAISSETNLPNVILCGSDTASLLNDGDKLYKLGDYFDKWKLSDCPDAYIEGAEVKGELVALPVLSETDVLMINTKLYGDTDSLKTYERLCAVSDEYYQRNDSSFYTVEDYSDFFRLQIMRLGGEFDGVNPHDSDDKNCIYIYNNLLATSALERGFDLPGKTPAKSVADGEIPCAVLSSASVTECVQGSADDIEFLPVPYMKDGSRECVERLTLLCILKDDDNRQLASCLFAEWFTSKDINTRFAEGSGCLATFGESKAGDDETAAKLLSTVTELLDGDGSVIYSLDAEYAANSIEFNLNLATLMDGLRNK
;
A
#
# COMPACT_ATOMS: atom_id res chain seq x y z
N MET A 1 -13.42 46.56 -45.75
CA MET A 1 -13.63 46.61 -44.32
C MET A 1 -13.79 45.24 -43.67
N ILE A 2 -14.67 44.34 -44.10
CA ILE A 2 -14.90 43.01 -43.48
C ILE A 2 -13.63 42.12 -43.43
N LYS A 3 -12.89 42.02 -44.56
CA LYS A 3 -11.63 41.24 -44.64
C LYS A 3 -10.51 41.75 -43.72
N GLN A 4 -10.45 43.05 -43.46
CA GLN A 4 -9.47 43.64 -42.54
C GLN A 4 -9.84 43.37 -41.07
N ARG A 5 -11.13 43.47 -40.74
CA ARG A 5 -11.62 43.11 -39.39
C ARG A 5 -11.42 41.63 -39.10
N LEU A 6 -11.67 40.73 -40.07
CA LEU A 6 -11.44 39.30 -39.92
C LEU A 6 -9.96 38.99 -39.69
N LYS A 7 -9.03 39.63 -40.44
CA LYS A 7 -7.59 39.50 -40.21
C LYS A 7 -7.19 39.96 -38.80
N LEU A 8 -7.73 41.08 -38.33
CA LEU A 8 -7.44 41.58 -36.99
C LEU A 8 -7.94 40.62 -35.89
N ILE A 9 -9.13 40.05 -36.07
CA ILE A 9 -9.68 39.05 -35.14
C ILE A 9 -8.80 37.80 -35.11
N LEU A 10 -8.34 37.29 -36.26
CA LEU A 10 -7.47 36.12 -36.33
C LEU A 10 -6.09 36.37 -35.67
N ILE A 11 -5.54 37.58 -35.82
CA ILE A 11 -4.28 37.97 -35.19
C ILE A 11 -4.48 38.02 -33.65
N LEU A 12 -5.55 38.63 -33.17
CA LEU A 12 -5.88 38.69 -31.73
C LEU A 12 -6.08 37.29 -31.14
N LEU A 13 -6.77 36.39 -31.84
CA LEU A 13 -6.96 35.03 -31.45
C LEU A 13 -5.64 34.26 -31.37
N ALA A 14 -4.77 34.41 -32.35
CA ALA A 14 -3.44 33.80 -32.36
C ALA A 14 -2.56 34.30 -31.19
N VAL A 15 -2.59 35.61 -30.92
CA VAL A 15 -1.86 36.19 -29.77
C VAL A 15 -2.39 35.63 -28.44
N LEU A 16 -3.71 35.47 -28.35
CA LEU A 16 -4.35 34.95 -27.14
C LEU A 16 -4.00 33.45 -26.91
N ILE A 17 -3.99 32.65 -27.99
CA ILE A 17 -3.57 31.24 -27.95
C ILE A 17 -2.10 31.12 -27.56
N VAL A 18 -1.21 31.88 -28.18
CA VAL A 18 0.21 31.88 -27.84
C VAL A 18 0.45 32.37 -26.43
N GLY A 19 -0.24 33.44 -26.02
CA GLY A 19 -0.16 33.96 -24.64
C GLY A 19 -0.62 32.93 -23.60
N SER A 20 -1.74 32.24 -23.88
CA SER A 20 -2.22 31.16 -22.99
C SER A 20 -1.26 29.96 -22.94
N ALA A 21 -0.69 29.58 -24.10
CA ALA A 21 0.28 28.49 -24.14
C ALA A 21 1.59 28.83 -23.41
N VAL A 22 2.06 30.06 -23.54
CA VAL A 22 3.24 30.55 -22.79
C VAL A 22 2.95 30.64 -21.30
N TYR A 23 1.78 31.12 -20.91
CA TYR A 23 1.36 31.16 -19.52
C TYR A 23 1.31 29.75 -18.93
N LEU A 24 0.62 28.81 -19.59
CA LEU A 24 0.55 27.41 -19.16
C LEU A 24 1.94 26.75 -19.08
N TYR A 25 2.84 27.07 -20.03
CA TYR A 25 4.21 26.56 -19.99
C TYR A 25 4.95 27.03 -18.73
N PHE A 26 4.89 28.32 -18.41
CA PHE A 26 5.60 28.85 -17.24
C PHE A 26 4.96 28.42 -15.91
N GLU A 27 3.67 28.21 -15.87
CA GLU A 27 2.95 27.83 -14.66
C GLU A 27 3.06 26.32 -14.34
N HIS A 28 3.07 25.45 -15.38
CA HIS A 28 2.98 24.01 -15.20
C HIS A 28 4.13 23.18 -15.79
N LEU A 29 4.89 23.73 -16.70
CA LEU A 29 5.90 22.96 -17.47
C LEU A 29 7.32 23.54 -17.39
N ALA A 30 7.50 24.76 -16.91
CA ALA A 30 8.84 25.33 -16.79
C ALA A 30 9.59 24.64 -15.65
N PRO A 31 10.81 24.14 -15.89
CA PRO A 31 11.58 23.49 -14.82
C PRO A 31 11.86 24.47 -13.68
N VAL A 32 11.49 24.06 -12.47
CA VAL A 32 11.78 24.82 -11.25
C VAL A 32 13.18 24.44 -10.79
N ARG A 33 14.00 25.45 -10.50
CA ARG A 33 15.34 25.26 -9.93
C ARG A 33 15.42 25.98 -8.59
N LEU A 34 16.00 25.31 -7.60
CA LEU A 34 16.29 25.92 -6.30
C LEU A 34 17.37 27.00 -6.43
N ASP A 35 17.22 28.08 -5.67
CA ASP A 35 18.23 29.11 -5.56
C ASP A 35 19.53 28.60 -4.90
N LYS A 36 19.39 27.63 -4.01
CA LYS A 36 20.46 26.96 -3.29
C LYS A 36 20.25 25.44 -3.38
N GLU A 37 21.29 24.71 -3.75
CA GLU A 37 21.26 23.26 -3.78
C GLU A 37 20.92 22.67 -2.41
N GLU A 38 20.01 21.70 -2.40
CA GLU A 38 19.57 21.01 -1.17
C GLU A 38 19.70 19.49 -1.33
N GLN A 39 20.06 18.85 -0.21
CA GLN A 39 20.00 17.41 -0.07
C GLN A 39 18.83 17.03 0.83
N ILE A 40 17.92 16.20 0.30
CA ILE A 40 16.81 15.64 1.07
C ILE A 40 17.08 14.18 1.41
N THR A 41 16.56 13.75 2.55
CA THR A 41 16.63 12.36 3.00
C THR A 41 15.27 11.71 2.86
N VAL A 42 15.22 10.52 2.25
CA VAL A 42 14.02 9.69 2.11
C VAL A 42 14.17 8.45 2.97
N TRP A 43 13.23 8.24 3.91
CA TRP A 43 13.15 7.03 4.72
C TRP A 43 12.09 6.09 4.15
N TYR A 44 12.34 4.78 4.20
CA TYR A 44 11.43 3.77 3.72
C TYR A 44 11.67 2.42 4.39
N VAL A 45 10.69 1.55 4.36
CA VAL A 45 10.86 0.14 4.74
C VAL A 45 11.36 -0.63 3.52
N ASP A 46 12.45 -1.40 3.68
CA ASP A 46 13.05 -2.19 2.60
C ASP A 46 12.34 -3.55 2.50
N ASP A 47 11.09 -3.49 2.09
CA ASP A 47 10.25 -4.65 1.85
C ASP A 47 9.63 -4.59 0.44
N GLY A 48 9.59 -5.72 -0.22
CA GLY A 48 8.99 -5.87 -1.53
C GLY A 48 9.81 -5.31 -2.70
N THR A 49 9.47 -5.81 -3.87
CA THR A 49 10.18 -5.55 -5.14
C THR A 49 10.19 -4.07 -5.54
N ALA A 50 9.13 -3.30 -5.21
CA ALA A 50 9.07 -1.88 -5.52
C ALA A 50 10.17 -1.10 -4.77
N MET A 51 10.36 -1.38 -3.49
CA MET A 51 11.33 -0.65 -2.65
C MET A 51 12.78 -0.94 -3.06
N GLN A 52 13.07 -2.13 -3.57
CA GLN A 52 14.39 -2.45 -4.14
C GLN A 52 14.76 -1.57 -5.33
N ARG A 53 13.77 -1.12 -6.14
CA ARG A 53 14.00 -0.20 -7.27
C ARG A 53 14.21 1.24 -6.86
N LEU A 54 13.80 1.61 -5.64
CA LEU A 54 13.92 2.99 -5.18
C LEU A 54 15.36 3.50 -5.25
N SER A 55 16.34 2.63 -4.99
CA SER A 55 17.77 2.99 -5.08
C SER A 55 18.18 3.39 -6.50
N GLU A 56 17.74 2.62 -7.51
CA GLU A 56 18.04 2.91 -8.92
C GLU A 56 17.35 4.19 -9.38
N LEU A 57 16.09 4.38 -9.00
CA LEU A 57 15.32 5.57 -9.30
C LEU A 57 15.92 6.83 -8.64
N ALA A 58 16.34 6.73 -7.37
CA ALA A 58 17.00 7.84 -6.69
C ALA A 58 18.35 8.21 -7.34
N GLU A 59 19.12 7.21 -7.81
CA GLU A 59 20.36 7.49 -8.56
C GLU A 59 20.07 8.16 -9.92
N GLU A 60 19.00 7.73 -10.61
CA GLU A 60 18.56 8.36 -11.86
C GLU A 60 18.15 9.82 -11.63
N TYR A 61 17.32 10.07 -10.61
CA TYR A 61 16.94 11.41 -10.20
C TYR A 61 18.16 12.30 -9.94
N ASN A 62 19.10 11.83 -9.11
CA ASN A 62 20.31 12.57 -8.76
C ASN A 62 21.21 12.89 -9.97
N LYS A 63 21.20 12.07 -11.02
CA LYS A 63 21.99 12.28 -12.25
C LYS A 63 21.28 13.17 -13.28
N GLY A 64 19.95 13.20 -13.25
CA GLY A 64 19.06 13.88 -14.18
C GLY A 64 18.34 15.07 -13.56
N GLU A 65 17.04 14.93 -13.35
CA GLU A 65 16.12 15.98 -12.89
C GLU A 65 16.55 16.66 -11.60
N GLY A 66 17.04 15.87 -10.64
CA GLY A 66 17.53 16.39 -9.37
C GLY A 66 18.75 17.31 -9.53
N LYS A 67 19.68 16.94 -10.43
CA LYS A 67 20.82 17.80 -10.76
C LYS A 67 20.38 19.11 -11.42
N ASP A 68 19.41 19.04 -12.32
CA ASP A 68 18.93 20.21 -13.07
C ASP A 68 18.13 21.15 -12.16
N SER A 69 17.37 20.61 -11.21
CA SER A 69 16.61 21.37 -10.21
C SER A 69 17.43 21.82 -8.99
N GLY A 70 18.63 21.27 -8.79
CA GLY A 70 19.48 21.55 -7.61
C GLY A 70 19.10 20.73 -6.38
N VAL A 71 18.47 19.55 -6.57
CA VAL A 71 18.05 18.64 -5.51
C VAL A 71 18.86 17.34 -5.57
N SER A 72 19.32 16.85 -4.43
CA SER A 72 19.89 15.51 -4.31
C SER A 72 19.15 14.68 -3.25
N VAL A 73 18.98 13.39 -3.51
CA VAL A 73 18.25 12.46 -2.65
C VAL A 73 19.22 11.45 -2.02
N VAL A 74 19.11 11.25 -0.72
CA VAL A 74 19.80 10.21 0.04
C VAL A 74 18.74 9.30 0.67
N LEU A 75 18.91 7.99 0.50
CA LEU A 75 17.99 6.97 0.99
C LEU A 75 18.46 6.41 2.34
N ARG A 76 17.51 6.09 3.21
CA ARG A 76 17.72 5.30 4.42
C ARG A 76 16.59 4.28 4.56
N SER A 77 16.95 3.00 4.54
CA SER A 77 16.00 1.89 4.72
C SER A 77 15.90 1.43 6.17
N PHE A 78 14.76 0.82 6.48
CA PHE A 78 14.47 0.13 7.73
C PHE A 78 14.00 -1.29 7.44
N SER A 79 14.22 -2.20 8.38
CA SER A 79 13.88 -3.62 8.23
C SER A 79 12.37 -3.89 8.19
N ASP A 80 11.61 -3.04 8.85
CA ASP A 80 10.15 -3.16 9.02
C ASP A 80 9.54 -1.84 9.49
N GLU A 81 8.22 -1.79 9.45
CA GLU A 81 7.42 -0.61 9.85
C GLU A 81 7.64 -0.23 11.32
N ALA A 82 7.82 -1.21 12.21
CA ALA A 82 8.06 -0.95 13.62
C ALA A 82 9.41 -0.25 13.85
N ALA A 83 10.45 -0.66 13.12
CA ALA A 83 11.75 -0.01 13.17
C ALA A 83 11.70 1.43 12.63
N LEU A 84 10.95 1.67 11.54
CA LEU A 84 10.71 3.00 11.00
C LEU A 84 9.98 3.89 12.03
N GLN A 85 8.90 3.42 12.64
CA GLN A 85 8.13 4.15 13.64
C GLN A 85 8.94 4.43 14.91
N ALA A 86 9.78 3.48 15.35
CA ALA A 86 10.69 3.68 16.46
C ALA A 86 11.72 4.80 16.15
N ALA A 87 12.26 4.85 14.93
CA ALA A 87 13.16 5.91 14.50
C ALA A 87 12.45 7.28 14.45
N ILE A 88 11.24 7.34 13.88
CA ILE A 88 10.40 8.56 13.83
C ILE A 88 10.12 9.11 15.24
N SER A 89 9.96 8.21 16.23
CA SER A 89 9.64 8.58 17.62
C SER A 89 10.87 9.00 18.43
N SER A 90 12.04 8.45 18.13
CA SER A 90 13.26 8.60 18.95
C SER A 90 14.28 9.58 18.38
N GLU A 91 14.32 9.79 17.05
CA GLU A 91 15.34 10.63 16.43
C GLU A 91 14.92 12.11 16.40
N THR A 92 15.89 12.99 16.63
CA THR A 92 15.67 14.44 16.60
C THR A 92 15.73 15.01 15.18
N ASN A 93 16.47 14.34 14.28
CA ASN A 93 16.60 14.74 12.88
C ASN A 93 15.74 13.78 12.04
N LEU A 94 14.51 14.19 11.78
CA LEU A 94 13.61 13.44 10.90
C LEU A 94 14.00 13.66 9.44
N PRO A 95 13.60 12.75 8.53
CA PRO A 95 13.83 12.91 7.09
C PRO A 95 12.93 14.01 6.51
N ASN A 96 13.17 14.35 5.25
CA ASN A 96 12.30 15.26 4.51
C ASN A 96 11.09 14.53 3.90
N VAL A 97 11.29 13.25 3.53
CA VAL A 97 10.27 12.41 2.88
C VAL A 97 10.26 11.03 3.55
N ILE A 98 9.07 10.46 3.72
CA ILE A 98 8.87 9.07 4.18
C ILE A 98 7.95 8.36 3.19
N LEU A 99 8.36 7.16 2.74
CA LEU A 99 7.50 6.19 2.09
C LEU A 99 7.02 5.20 3.15
N CYS A 100 5.71 5.13 3.38
CA CYS A 100 5.13 4.32 4.46
C CYS A 100 3.68 3.92 4.16
N GLY A 101 3.14 3.00 4.95
CA GLY A 101 1.73 2.65 4.95
C GLY A 101 0.84 3.71 5.59
N SER A 102 -0.48 3.50 5.47
CA SER A 102 -1.51 4.41 5.99
C SER A 102 -1.41 4.62 7.51
N ASP A 103 -1.02 3.61 8.27
CA ASP A 103 -0.90 3.68 9.74
C ASP A 103 0.19 4.67 10.16
N THR A 104 1.39 4.57 9.60
CA THR A 104 2.48 5.52 9.90
C THR A 104 2.14 6.92 9.42
N ALA A 105 1.52 7.08 8.24
CA ALA A 105 1.07 8.37 7.74
C ALA A 105 0.03 9.01 8.69
N SER A 106 -0.91 8.21 9.21
CA SER A 106 -1.92 8.64 10.18
C SER A 106 -1.29 9.18 11.47
N LEU A 107 -0.31 8.45 12.02
CA LEU A 107 0.42 8.87 13.23
C LEU A 107 1.27 10.14 13.00
N LEU A 108 1.89 10.27 11.82
CA LEU A 108 2.63 11.48 11.45
C LEU A 108 1.71 12.69 11.33
N ASN A 109 0.52 12.50 10.76
CA ASN A 109 -0.48 13.56 10.63
C ASN A 109 -1.04 13.97 12.00
N ASP A 110 -1.37 13.03 12.87
CA ASP A 110 -1.86 13.32 14.23
C ASP A 110 -0.80 14.08 15.05
N GLY A 111 0.48 13.74 14.86
CA GLY A 111 1.63 14.46 15.43
C GLY A 111 1.93 15.82 14.78
N ASP A 112 1.12 16.32 13.86
CA ASP A 112 1.30 17.58 13.10
C ASP A 112 2.66 17.69 12.39
N LYS A 113 3.21 16.55 11.92
CA LYS A 113 4.53 16.50 11.28
C LYS A 113 4.46 16.66 9.76
N LEU A 114 3.29 16.40 9.14
CA LEU A 114 3.15 16.41 7.69
C LEU A 114 2.96 17.81 7.12
N TYR A 115 3.60 18.05 5.98
CA TYR A 115 3.32 19.21 5.14
C TYR A 115 2.03 18.99 4.35
N LYS A 116 1.18 20.04 4.25
CA LYS A 116 -0.05 20.00 3.47
C LYS A 116 0.27 20.24 2.01
N LEU A 117 -0.02 19.26 1.19
CA LEU A 117 0.43 19.22 -0.21
C LEU A 117 -0.43 20.03 -1.17
N GLY A 118 -1.66 20.40 -0.77
CA GLY A 118 -2.64 21.04 -1.66
C GLY A 118 -2.21 22.38 -2.26
N ASP A 119 -1.25 23.09 -1.64
CA ASP A 119 -0.70 24.32 -2.18
C ASP A 119 0.27 24.09 -3.35
N TYR A 120 0.93 22.93 -3.40
CA TYR A 120 1.89 22.59 -4.44
C TYR A 120 1.31 21.60 -5.49
N PHE A 121 0.54 20.61 -5.02
CA PHE A 121 -0.07 19.58 -5.86
C PHE A 121 -1.51 19.98 -6.16
N ASP A 122 -1.69 20.72 -7.25
CA ASP A 122 -3.00 21.07 -7.78
C ASP A 122 -3.63 19.92 -8.61
N LYS A 123 -4.87 20.12 -9.04
CA LYS A 123 -5.58 19.14 -9.87
C LYS A 123 -4.88 18.77 -11.17
N TRP A 124 -3.99 19.64 -11.68
CA TRP A 124 -3.23 19.35 -12.88
C TRP A 124 -2.14 18.33 -12.60
N LYS A 125 -1.36 18.53 -11.55
CA LYS A 125 -0.30 17.61 -11.11
C LYS A 125 -0.83 16.25 -10.64
N LEU A 126 -2.07 16.21 -10.16
CA LEU A 126 -2.75 15.00 -9.68
C LEU A 126 -3.61 14.31 -10.76
N SER A 127 -3.68 14.85 -11.97
CA SER A 127 -4.62 14.42 -13.02
C SER A 127 -4.46 12.96 -13.48
N ASP A 128 -3.29 12.37 -13.30
CA ASP A 128 -3.02 10.97 -13.66
C ASP A 128 -3.40 9.98 -12.53
N CYS A 129 -3.69 10.48 -11.32
CA CYS A 129 -4.09 9.66 -10.18
C CYS A 129 -5.62 9.60 -10.06
N PRO A 130 -6.23 8.43 -9.88
CA PRO A 130 -7.66 8.30 -9.62
C PRO A 130 -8.09 9.08 -8.35
N ASP A 131 -9.24 9.75 -8.42
CA ASP A 131 -9.77 10.57 -7.32
C ASP A 131 -9.89 9.76 -6.01
N ALA A 132 -10.26 8.48 -6.07
CA ALA A 132 -10.40 7.62 -4.90
C ALA A 132 -9.08 7.45 -4.13
N TYR A 133 -7.93 7.38 -4.82
CA TYR A 133 -6.62 7.30 -4.17
C TYR A 133 -6.23 8.63 -3.53
N ILE A 134 -6.56 9.74 -4.18
CA ILE A 134 -6.34 11.07 -3.60
C ILE A 134 -7.18 11.25 -2.34
N GLU A 135 -8.47 10.88 -2.38
CA GLU A 135 -9.37 10.93 -1.21
C GLU A 135 -8.85 10.04 -0.06
N GLY A 136 -8.26 8.86 -0.37
CA GLY A 136 -7.62 7.96 0.60
C GLY A 136 -6.36 8.54 1.25
N ALA A 137 -5.74 9.55 0.64
CA ALA A 137 -4.56 10.26 1.15
C ALA A 137 -4.89 11.64 1.76
N GLU A 138 -6.18 11.96 1.93
CA GLU A 138 -6.68 13.18 2.56
C GLU A 138 -7.09 12.94 4.02
N VAL A 139 -6.89 13.98 4.84
CA VAL A 139 -7.45 14.06 6.19
C VAL A 139 -8.29 15.33 6.28
N LYS A 140 -9.59 15.19 6.53
CA LYS A 140 -10.55 16.32 6.60
C LYS A 140 -10.57 17.19 5.34
N GLY A 141 -10.35 16.58 4.16
CA GLY A 141 -10.32 17.26 2.87
C GLY A 141 -9.01 18.00 2.58
N GLU A 142 -7.95 17.75 3.34
CA GLU A 142 -6.60 18.26 3.09
C GLU A 142 -5.69 17.13 2.64
N LEU A 143 -5.05 17.27 1.49
CA LEU A 143 -4.08 16.30 0.98
C LEU A 143 -2.81 16.34 1.84
N VAL A 144 -2.52 15.24 2.54
CA VAL A 144 -1.39 15.13 3.49
C VAL A 144 -0.29 14.20 3.00
N ALA A 145 -0.56 13.37 1.98
CA ALA A 145 0.41 12.48 1.36
C ALA A 145 0.07 12.26 -0.12
N LEU A 146 1.00 11.68 -0.90
CA LEU A 146 0.74 11.24 -2.28
C LEU A 146 0.67 9.71 -2.30
N PRO A 147 -0.41 9.11 -2.81
CA PRO A 147 -0.48 7.67 -2.98
C PRO A 147 0.45 7.27 -4.12
N VAL A 148 1.41 6.39 -3.87
CA VAL A 148 2.40 5.97 -4.90
C VAL A 148 2.24 4.52 -5.34
N LEU A 149 1.64 3.68 -4.51
CA LEU A 149 1.25 2.30 -4.82
C LEU A 149 -0.09 1.99 -4.16
N SER A 150 -0.81 1.04 -4.74
CA SER A 150 -1.98 0.41 -4.15
C SER A 150 -1.80 -1.11 -4.13
N GLU A 151 -2.23 -1.76 -3.05
CA GLU A 151 -2.15 -3.20 -2.84
C GLU A 151 -3.41 -3.75 -2.17
N THR A 152 -3.61 -5.06 -2.26
CA THR A 152 -4.70 -5.74 -1.56
C THR A 152 -4.25 -7.11 -1.06
N ASP A 153 -5.02 -7.70 -0.14
CA ASP A 153 -4.76 -9.05 0.31
C ASP A 153 -5.24 -10.09 -0.70
N VAL A 154 -4.46 -11.14 -0.81
CA VAL A 154 -4.79 -12.34 -1.59
C VAL A 154 -4.60 -13.60 -0.74
N LEU A 155 -5.31 -14.67 -1.10
CA LEU A 155 -4.99 -16.01 -0.63
C LEU A 155 -4.01 -16.65 -1.61
N MET A 156 -2.75 -16.80 -1.21
CA MET A 156 -1.72 -17.51 -1.96
C MET A 156 -1.75 -18.99 -1.60
N ILE A 157 -1.73 -19.88 -2.60
CA ILE A 157 -1.85 -21.34 -2.42
C ILE A 157 -0.75 -22.07 -3.17
N ASN A 158 -0.10 -23.02 -2.51
CA ASN A 158 0.77 -24.01 -3.15
C ASN A 158 -0.07 -25.21 -3.60
N THR A 159 -0.33 -25.30 -4.90
CA THR A 159 -1.22 -26.30 -5.51
C THR A 159 -0.68 -27.74 -5.44
N LYS A 160 0.63 -27.93 -5.23
CA LYS A 160 1.22 -29.25 -4.96
C LYS A 160 0.81 -29.79 -3.59
N LEU A 161 0.61 -28.91 -2.61
CA LEU A 161 0.20 -29.29 -1.26
C LEU A 161 -1.31 -29.38 -1.13
N TYR A 162 -2.04 -28.51 -1.84
CA TYR A 162 -3.50 -28.50 -1.85
C TYR A 162 -4.06 -28.07 -3.20
N GLY A 163 -4.71 -28.99 -3.90
CA GLY A 163 -5.20 -28.79 -5.27
C GLY A 163 -6.69 -28.47 -5.40
N ASP A 164 -7.50 -28.54 -4.32
CA ASP A 164 -8.93 -28.21 -4.36
C ASP A 164 -9.17 -26.74 -3.98
N THR A 165 -8.56 -25.84 -4.77
CA THR A 165 -8.54 -24.40 -4.51
C THR A 165 -9.93 -23.76 -4.56
N ASP A 166 -10.80 -24.25 -5.44
CA ASP A 166 -12.19 -23.80 -5.56
C ASP A 166 -13.03 -23.98 -4.29
N SER A 167 -12.64 -24.88 -3.41
CA SER A 167 -13.33 -25.11 -2.14
C SER A 167 -13.04 -24.05 -1.08
N LEU A 168 -11.97 -23.24 -1.22
CA LEU A 168 -11.49 -22.30 -0.21
C LEU A 168 -12.13 -20.91 -0.28
N LYS A 169 -13.31 -20.77 -0.87
CA LYS A 169 -13.98 -19.47 -1.08
C LYS A 169 -14.54 -18.86 0.20
N THR A 170 -14.84 -19.68 1.22
CA THR A 170 -15.37 -19.19 2.50
C THR A 170 -14.43 -19.53 3.64
N TYR A 171 -14.43 -18.66 4.65
CA TYR A 171 -13.60 -18.84 5.83
C TYR A 171 -13.97 -20.10 6.61
N GLU A 172 -15.27 -20.40 6.73
CA GLU A 172 -15.73 -21.62 7.41
C GLU A 172 -15.21 -22.88 6.71
N ARG A 173 -15.10 -22.85 5.37
CA ARG A 173 -14.52 -23.97 4.62
C ARG A 173 -13.00 -24.02 4.81
N LEU A 174 -12.32 -22.88 4.82
CA LEU A 174 -10.90 -22.81 5.10
C LEU A 174 -10.59 -23.44 6.48
N CYS A 175 -11.34 -23.07 7.53
CA CYS A 175 -11.21 -23.68 8.85
C CYS A 175 -11.43 -25.19 8.85
N ALA A 176 -12.48 -25.68 8.19
CA ALA A 176 -12.75 -27.10 8.13
C ALA A 176 -11.63 -27.88 7.40
N VAL A 177 -11.10 -27.33 6.32
CA VAL A 177 -9.97 -27.93 5.59
C VAL A 177 -8.70 -27.88 6.44
N SER A 178 -8.49 -26.79 7.16
CA SER A 178 -7.35 -26.60 8.07
C SER A 178 -7.32 -27.68 9.16
N ASP A 179 -8.46 -27.92 9.82
CA ASP A 179 -8.59 -29.00 10.82
C ASP A 179 -8.34 -30.38 10.21
N GLU A 180 -8.99 -30.71 9.11
CA GLU A 180 -8.78 -31.97 8.40
C GLU A 180 -7.31 -32.18 7.98
N TYR A 181 -6.65 -31.13 7.52
CA TYR A 181 -5.26 -31.17 7.09
C TYR A 181 -4.33 -31.40 8.30
N TYR A 182 -4.54 -30.68 9.40
CA TYR A 182 -3.77 -30.84 10.63
C TYR A 182 -3.86 -32.27 11.20
N GLN A 183 -5.07 -32.81 11.24
CA GLN A 183 -5.29 -34.17 11.74
C GLN A 183 -4.57 -35.25 10.90
N ARG A 184 -4.34 -35.00 9.61
CA ARG A 184 -3.66 -35.94 8.70
C ARG A 184 -2.14 -35.74 8.69
N ASN A 185 -1.66 -34.50 8.82
CA ASN A 185 -0.27 -34.15 8.53
C ASN A 185 0.50 -33.68 9.78
N ASP A 186 -0.18 -33.41 10.89
CA ASP A 186 0.38 -32.83 12.13
C ASP A 186 1.16 -31.50 11.82
N SER A 187 0.62 -30.71 10.89
CA SER A 187 1.21 -29.43 10.46
C SER A 187 0.11 -28.44 10.11
N SER A 188 0.43 -27.14 10.21
CA SER A 188 -0.48 -26.04 9.91
C SER A 188 -0.86 -26.01 8.43
N PHE A 189 -2.12 -25.63 8.14
CA PHE A 189 -2.63 -25.50 6.79
C PHE A 189 -2.45 -24.09 6.25
N TYR A 190 -2.65 -23.05 7.07
CA TYR A 190 -2.54 -21.68 6.63
C TYR A 190 -2.02 -20.74 7.73
N THR A 191 -1.63 -19.53 7.31
CA THR A 191 -1.30 -18.40 8.17
C THR A 191 -1.85 -17.11 7.59
N VAL A 192 -1.80 -16.03 8.36
CA VAL A 192 -2.18 -14.67 7.94
C VAL A 192 -1.01 -13.75 8.25
N GLU A 193 -0.66 -12.86 7.33
CA GLU A 193 0.45 -11.93 7.47
C GLU A 193 0.15 -10.83 8.50
N ASP A 194 -0.98 -10.14 8.34
CA ASP A 194 -1.49 -9.14 9.27
C ASP A 194 -2.87 -9.51 9.80
N TYR A 195 -2.94 -9.82 11.10
CA TYR A 195 -4.19 -10.21 11.75
C TYR A 195 -5.11 -9.03 12.02
N SER A 196 -4.57 -7.85 12.29
CA SER A 196 -5.37 -6.66 12.54
C SER A 196 -6.15 -6.29 11.28
N ASP A 197 -5.48 -6.19 10.15
CA ASP A 197 -6.10 -5.92 8.87
C ASP A 197 -7.06 -7.02 8.44
N PHE A 198 -6.69 -8.28 8.67
CA PHE A 198 -7.58 -9.41 8.39
C PHE A 198 -8.86 -9.36 9.21
N PHE A 199 -8.79 -9.03 10.51
CA PHE A 199 -9.98 -8.85 11.36
C PHE A 199 -10.82 -7.67 10.90
N ARG A 200 -10.20 -6.54 10.61
CA ARG A 200 -10.88 -5.35 10.09
C ARG A 200 -11.69 -5.69 8.85
N LEU A 201 -11.08 -6.36 7.88
CA LEU A 201 -11.73 -6.81 6.65
C LEU A 201 -12.95 -7.69 6.94
N GLN A 202 -12.81 -8.73 7.77
CA GLN A 202 -13.90 -9.66 8.04
C GLN A 202 -15.05 -9.02 8.83
N ILE A 203 -14.75 -8.12 9.78
CA ILE A 203 -15.75 -7.39 10.54
C ILE A 203 -16.51 -6.41 9.64
N MET A 204 -15.81 -5.68 8.79
CA MET A 204 -16.39 -4.79 7.78
C MET A 204 -17.33 -5.57 6.84
N ARG A 205 -16.92 -6.72 6.35
CA ARG A 205 -17.74 -7.61 5.49
C ARG A 205 -19.04 -8.07 6.16
N LEU A 206 -19.08 -8.11 7.49
CA LEU A 206 -20.30 -8.38 8.27
C LEU A 206 -21.10 -7.11 8.61
N GLY A 207 -20.70 -5.95 8.10
CA GLY A 207 -21.33 -4.66 8.36
C GLY A 207 -21.03 -4.11 9.76
N GLY A 208 -19.90 -4.51 10.38
CA GLY A 208 -19.38 -3.97 11.63
C GLY A 208 -18.21 -3.00 11.40
N GLU A 209 -17.74 -2.41 12.48
CA GLU A 209 -16.54 -1.57 12.53
C GLU A 209 -15.51 -2.19 13.47
N PHE A 210 -14.23 -2.10 13.12
CA PHE A 210 -13.12 -2.56 13.95
C PHE A 210 -12.17 -1.39 14.17
N ASP A 211 -11.95 -1.07 15.44
CA ASP A 211 -11.13 0.04 15.90
C ASP A 211 -9.67 -0.34 16.24
N GLY A 212 -9.26 -1.57 15.90
CA GLY A 212 -7.93 -2.09 16.18
C GLY A 212 -7.76 -2.64 17.61
N VAL A 213 -8.75 -2.49 18.48
CA VAL A 213 -8.71 -3.07 19.84
C VAL A 213 -8.94 -4.58 19.78
N ASN A 214 -8.42 -5.32 20.78
CA ASN A 214 -8.65 -6.76 20.89
C ASN A 214 -10.15 -7.09 20.74
N PRO A 215 -10.56 -7.87 19.74
CA PRO A 215 -11.97 -8.16 19.47
C PRO A 215 -12.73 -8.80 20.65
N HIS A 216 -12.02 -9.49 21.57
CA HIS A 216 -12.62 -10.06 22.76
C HIS A 216 -13.13 -8.97 23.73
N ASP A 217 -12.47 -7.83 23.77
CA ASP A 217 -12.77 -6.73 24.67
C ASP A 217 -13.77 -5.73 24.07
N SER A 218 -14.18 -5.96 22.81
CA SER A 218 -15.14 -5.14 22.09
C SER A 218 -16.58 -5.40 22.57
N ASP A 219 -17.39 -4.35 22.60
CA ASP A 219 -18.85 -4.45 22.80
C ASP A 219 -19.58 -4.78 21.46
N ASP A 220 -18.91 -4.74 20.32
CA ASP A 220 -19.48 -5.07 19.01
C ASP A 220 -19.64 -6.59 18.87
N LYS A 221 -20.87 -7.01 18.56
CA LYS A 221 -21.21 -8.43 18.39
C LYS A 221 -20.48 -9.10 17.23
N ASN A 222 -20.14 -8.34 16.16
CA ASN A 222 -19.41 -8.88 15.02
C ASN A 222 -17.95 -9.09 15.40
N CYS A 223 -17.34 -8.18 16.17
CA CYS A 223 -16.00 -8.37 16.72
C CYS A 223 -15.92 -9.63 17.59
N ILE A 224 -16.86 -9.81 18.52
CA ILE A 224 -16.94 -11.00 19.38
C ILE A 224 -17.16 -12.27 18.54
N TYR A 225 -18.03 -12.21 17.54
CA TYR A 225 -18.29 -13.35 16.65
C TYR A 225 -17.03 -13.75 15.87
N ILE A 226 -16.33 -12.79 15.28
CA ILE A 226 -15.07 -13.01 14.56
C ILE A 226 -14.00 -13.57 15.49
N TYR A 227 -13.82 -12.99 16.67
CA TYR A 227 -12.88 -13.52 17.67
C TYR A 227 -13.14 -14.99 17.99
N ASN A 228 -14.38 -15.35 18.30
CA ASN A 228 -14.73 -16.72 18.69
C ASN A 228 -14.64 -17.72 17.54
N ASN A 229 -15.02 -17.34 16.33
CA ASN A 229 -15.10 -18.26 15.19
C ASN A 229 -13.84 -18.28 14.34
N LEU A 230 -13.05 -17.21 14.35
CA LEU A 230 -11.81 -17.09 13.61
C LEU A 230 -10.61 -17.47 14.49
N LEU A 231 -10.35 -16.66 15.51
CA LEU A 231 -9.12 -16.79 16.27
C LEU A 231 -9.17 -17.96 17.24
N ALA A 232 -10.22 -18.05 18.06
CA ALA A 232 -10.31 -19.08 19.10
C ALA A 232 -10.39 -20.48 18.50
N THR A 233 -11.27 -20.68 17.51
CA THR A 233 -11.44 -21.98 16.84
C THR A 233 -10.17 -22.40 16.11
N SER A 234 -9.59 -21.52 15.31
CA SER A 234 -8.36 -21.81 14.54
C SER A 234 -7.16 -22.07 15.45
N ALA A 235 -7.02 -21.32 16.55
CA ALA A 235 -5.96 -21.54 17.53
C ALA A 235 -6.08 -22.89 18.24
N LEU A 236 -7.30 -23.29 18.60
CA LEU A 236 -7.57 -24.55 19.28
C LEU A 236 -7.40 -25.77 18.37
N GLU A 237 -7.80 -25.66 17.12
CA GLU A 237 -7.72 -26.73 16.12
C GLU A 237 -6.32 -26.88 15.51
N ARG A 238 -5.40 -25.95 15.83
CA ARG A 238 -3.97 -25.98 15.45
C ARG A 238 -3.68 -26.05 13.94
N GLY A 239 -4.68 -25.90 13.07
CA GLY A 239 -4.50 -25.80 11.63
C GLY A 239 -3.98 -24.45 11.15
N PHE A 240 -3.75 -23.58 12.08
CA PHE A 240 -3.47 -22.17 11.91
C PHE A 240 -2.23 -21.78 12.73
N ASP A 241 -1.27 -21.11 12.14
CA ASP A 241 -0.04 -20.72 12.80
C ASP A 241 0.26 -19.25 12.65
N LEU A 242 1.05 -18.72 13.57
CA LEU A 242 1.62 -17.38 13.44
C LEU A 242 2.77 -17.40 12.44
N PRO A 243 2.99 -16.32 11.68
CA PRO A 243 4.08 -16.25 10.74
C PRO A 243 5.42 -16.31 11.48
N GLY A 244 6.14 -17.42 11.35
CA GLY A 244 7.52 -17.58 11.85
C GLY A 244 8.57 -17.11 10.86
N LYS A 245 8.19 -17.00 9.57
CA LYS A 245 8.91 -16.44 8.43
C LYS A 245 7.94 -15.57 7.66
N THR A 246 8.39 -14.89 6.59
CA THR A 246 7.47 -14.26 5.66
C THR A 246 6.49 -15.32 5.13
N PRO A 247 5.16 -15.13 5.29
CA PRO A 247 4.16 -16.12 4.89
C PRO A 247 4.30 -16.56 3.44
N ALA A 248 4.58 -15.62 2.52
CA ALA A 248 4.81 -15.90 1.11
C ALA A 248 5.93 -16.93 0.90
N LYS A 249 7.04 -16.78 1.65
CA LYS A 249 8.17 -17.73 1.56
C LYS A 249 7.80 -19.11 2.10
N SER A 250 7.06 -19.20 3.18
CA SER A 250 6.61 -20.48 3.74
C SER A 250 5.70 -21.25 2.77
N VAL A 251 4.83 -20.55 2.04
CA VAL A 251 4.01 -21.17 0.98
C VAL A 251 4.86 -21.57 -0.22
N ALA A 252 5.76 -20.69 -0.69
CA ALA A 252 6.63 -20.97 -1.84
C ALA A 252 7.56 -22.16 -1.58
N ASP A 253 8.15 -22.24 -0.40
CA ASP A 253 9.03 -23.36 0.02
C ASP A 253 8.26 -24.66 0.28
N GLY A 254 6.91 -24.63 0.29
CA GLY A 254 6.08 -25.80 0.54
C GLY A 254 6.03 -26.21 2.01
N GLU A 255 6.27 -25.30 2.95
CA GLU A 255 6.17 -25.55 4.38
C GLU A 255 4.70 -25.55 4.86
N ILE A 256 3.87 -24.67 4.29
CA ILE A 256 2.42 -24.60 4.51
C ILE A 256 1.68 -24.49 3.17
N PRO A 257 0.44 -25.03 3.07
CA PRO A 257 -0.34 -24.97 1.84
C PRO A 257 -0.76 -23.58 1.38
N CYS A 258 -1.13 -22.67 2.30
CA CYS A 258 -1.61 -21.35 1.90
C CYS A 258 -1.38 -20.28 2.97
N ALA A 259 -1.47 -19.01 2.51
CA ALA A 259 -1.40 -17.84 3.38
C ALA A 259 -2.30 -16.72 2.85
N VAL A 260 -2.93 -15.96 3.75
CA VAL A 260 -3.50 -14.65 3.46
C VAL A 260 -2.41 -13.62 3.69
N LEU A 261 -2.11 -12.83 2.67
CA LEU A 261 -1.01 -11.88 2.69
C LEU A 261 -1.20 -10.75 1.68
N SER A 262 -0.47 -9.66 1.87
CA SER A 262 -0.43 -8.58 0.91
C SER A 262 0.11 -9.03 -0.44
N SER A 263 -0.48 -8.52 -1.52
CA SER A 263 0.04 -8.72 -2.87
C SER A 263 1.46 -8.18 -3.05
N ALA A 264 1.85 -7.15 -2.29
CA ALA A 264 3.21 -6.60 -2.28
C ALA A 264 4.24 -7.61 -1.74
N SER A 265 3.88 -8.41 -0.73
CA SER A 265 4.77 -9.37 -0.07
C SER A 265 5.08 -10.63 -0.88
N VAL A 266 4.34 -10.85 -1.99
CA VAL A 266 4.44 -12.09 -2.79
C VAL A 266 5.72 -12.15 -3.61
N THR A 267 6.04 -11.07 -4.32
CA THR A 267 6.92 -11.12 -5.50
C THR A 267 8.38 -11.43 -5.19
N GLU A 268 8.87 -11.11 -4.00
CA GLU A 268 10.24 -11.46 -3.58
C GLU A 268 10.47 -12.97 -3.41
N CYS A 269 9.41 -13.71 -3.09
CA CYS A 269 9.52 -15.09 -2.61
C CYS A 269 9.21 -16.13 -3.69
N VAL A 270 8.58 -15.75 -4.81
CA VAL A 270 7.96 -16.72 -5.74
C VAL A 270 8.53 -16.71 -7.15
N GLN A 271 9.64 -16.03 -7.40
CA GLN A 271 10.26 -16.02 -8.73
C GLN A 271 10.50 -17.44 -9.25
N GLY A 272 9.92 -17.75 -10.42
CA GLY A 272 10.06 -19.05 -11.07
C GLY A 272 9.18 -20.18 -10.53
N SER A 273 8.22 -19.92 -9.65
CA SER A 273 7.29 -20.90 -9.07
C SER A 273 5.89 -20.90 -9.70
N ALA A 274 5.74 -20.27 -10.85
CA ALA A 274 4.44 -19.97 -11.48
C ALA A 274 3.48 -21.18 -11.62
N ASP A 275 4.02 -22.38 -11.89
CA ASP A 275 3.17 -23.57 -12.12
C ASP A 275 2.55 -24.12 -10.84
N ASP A 276 3.09 -23.82 -9.69
CA ASP A 276 2.71 -24.42 -8.42
C ASP A 276 1.98 -23.45 -7.50
N ILE A 277 1.92 -22.17 -7.87
CA ILE A 277 1.28 -21.11 -7.06
C ILE A 277 0.04 -20.58 -7.76
N GLU A 278 -1.04 -20.47 -6.98
CA GLU A 278 -2.31 -19.87 -7.38
C GLU A 278 -2.67 -18.74 -6.39
N PHE A 279 -3.35 -17.71 -6.90
CA PHE A 279 -3.84 -16.58 -6.11
C PHE A 279 -5.36 -16.52 -6.21
N LEU A 280 -6.02 -16.38 -5.06
CA LEU A 280 -7.45 -16.27 -4.94
C LEU A 280 -7.85 -15.05 -4.09
N PRO A 281 -9.10 -14.60 -4.18
CA PRO A 281 -9.65 -13.66 -3.21
C PRO A 281 -9.51 -14.18 -1.78
N VAL A 282 -9.26 -13.29 -0.82
CA VAL A 282 -9.32 -13.63 0.61
C VAL A 282 -10.67 -14.26 0.94
N PRO A 283 -10.70 -15.45 1.56
CA PRO A 283 -11.95 -16.11 1.93
C PRO A 283 -12.85 -15.20 2.75
N TYR A 284 -14.13 -15.16 2.40
CA TYR A 284 -15.14 -14.34 3.10
C TYR A 284 -15.97 -15.18 4.07
N MET A 285 -16.50 -14.56 5.11
CA MET A 285 -17.51 -15.20 5.97
C MET A 285 -18.76 -15.46 5.15
N LYS A 286 -19.39 -16.63 5.35
CA LYS A 286 -20.54 -17.10 4.53
C LYS A 286 -21.67 -16.08 4.38
N ASP A 287 -21.93 -15.28 5.42
CA ASP A 287 -22.95 -14.24 5.43
C ASP A 287 -22.38 -12.82 5.22
N GLY A 288 -21.07 -12.70 4.92
CA GLY A 288 -20.39 -11.44 4.68
C GLY A 288 -20.40 -11.00 3.21
N SER A 289 -20.15 -9.72 2.98
CA SER A 289 -19.89 -9.17 1.65
C SER A 289 -18.58 -9.73 1.06
N ARG A 290 -18.32 -9.43 -0.22
CA ARG A 290 -17.10 -9.84 -0.93
C ARG A 290 -16.12 -8.67 -1.16
N GLU A 291 -16.32 -7.59 -0.43
CA GLU A 291 -15.46 -6.42 -0.53
C GLU A 291 -13.98 -6.78 -0.29
N CYS A 292 -13.11 -6.12 -1.02
CA CYS A 292 -11.66 -6.18 -0.84
C CYS A 292 -11.19 -4.88 -0.17
N VAL A 293 -10.14 -4.98 0.61
CA VAL A 293 -9.46 -3.79 1.13
C VAL A 293 -8.34 -3.42 0.19
N GLU A 294 -8.23 -2.13 -0.09
CA GLU A 294 -7.15 -1.54 -0.84
C GLU A 294 -6.33 -0.65 0.08
N ARG A 295 -5.04 -0.96 0.22
CA ARG A 295 -4.09 -0.20 1.03
C ARG A 295 -3.17 0.60 0.14
N LEU A 296 -2.81 1.79 0.60
CA LEU A 296 -1.94 2.70 -0.12
C LEU A 296 -0.54 2.74 0.51
N THR A 297 0.50 2.65 -0.32
CA THR A 297 1.81 3.17 0.04
C THR A 297 1.82 4.66 -0.25
N LEU A 298 2.17 5.43 0.75
CA LEU A 298 2.08 6.89 0.76
C LEU A 298 3.47 7.53 0.79
N LEU A 299 3.67 8.54 -0.05
CA LEU A 299 4.80 9.45 0.02
C LEU A 299 4.40 10.65 0.87
N CYS A 300 4.93 10.71 2.07
CA CYS A 300 4.70 11.76 3.05
C CYS A 300 5.85 12.76 3.03
N ILE A 301 5.56 14.06 2.93
CA ILE A 301 6.54 15.13 3.07
C ILE A 301 6.43 15.72 4.46
N LEU A 302 7.53 15.78 5.20
CA LEU A 302 7.55 16.35 6.53
C LEU A 302 7.77 17.86 6.47
N LYS A 303 7.25 18.59 7.46
CA LYS A 303 7.44 20.04 7.59
C LYS A 303 8.92 20.38 7.77
N ASP A 304 9.44 21.31 6.99
CA ASP A 304 10.82 21.81 7.04
C ASP A 304 10.84 23.29 6.61
N ASP A 305 12.00 23.88 6.43
CA ASP A 305 12.15 25.22 5.83
C ASP A 305 11.70 25.23 4.35
N ASP A 306 11.35 26.43 3.85
CA ASP A 306 10.74 26.60 2.53
C ASP A 306 11.57 25.98 1.38
N ASN A 307 12.91 26.03 1.49
CA ASN A 307 13.77 25.53 0.41
C ASN A 307 13.82 23.99 0.39
N ARG A 308 13.91 23.34 1.54
CA ARG A 308 13.84 21.88 1.66
C ARG A 308 12.44 21.37 1.39
N GLN A 309 11.43 22.15 1.78
CA GLN A 309 10.03 21.85 1.45
C GLN A 309 9.84 21.80 -0.06
N LEU A 310 10.31 22.82 -0.79
CA LEU A 310 10.25 22.85 -2.26
C LEU A 310 11.09 21.71 -2.87
N ALA A 311 12.28 21.44 -2.34
CA ALA A 311 13.11 20.31 -2.78
C ALA A 311 12.37 18.97 -2.69
N SER A 312 11.67 18.73 -1.56
CA SER A 312 10.86 17.52 -1.35
C SER A 312 9.68 17.44 -2.31
N CYS A 313 9.01 18.56 -2.58
CA CYS A 313 7.92 18.63 -3.57
C CYS A 313 8.41 18.34 -4.99
N LEU A 314 9.58 18.85 -5.39
CA LEU A 314 10.16 18.58 -6.73
C LEU A 314 10.51 17.09 -6.89
N PHE A 315 11.09 16.46 -5.87
CA PHE A 315 11.32 15.02 -5.90
C PHE A 315 10.01 14.23 -5.99
N ALA A 316 9.00 14.59 -5.18
CA ALA A 316 7.71 13.93 -5.16
C ALA A 316 6.98 14.05 -6.51
N GLU A 317 7.01 15.23 -7.15
CA GLU A 317 6.44 15.45 -8.49
C GLU A 317 7.10 14.57 -9.56
N TRP A 318 8.44 14.47 -9.54
CA TRP A 318 9.14 13.57 -10.43
C TRP A 318 8.79 12.09 -10.14
N PHE A 319 8.76 11.71 -8.86
CA PHE A 319 8.50 10.33 -8.44
C PHE A 319 7.08 9.86 -8.78
N THR A 320 6.11 10.76 -8.75
CA THR A 320 4.72 10.51 -9.13
C THR A 320 4.44 10.73 -10.62
N SER A 321 5.46 11.10 -11.43
CA SER A 321 5.27 11.13 -12.89
C SER A 321 4.93 9.74 -13.42
N LYS A 322 4.09 9.70 -14.46
CA LYS A 322 3.53 8.46 -15.03
C LYS A 322 4.59 7.39 -15.32
N ASP A 323 5.72 7.77 -15.95
CA ASP A 323 6.78 6.82 -16.30
C ASP A 323 7.50 6.27 -15.06
N ILE A 324 7.86 7.13 -14.11
CA ILE A 324 8.57 6.74 -12.91
C ILE A 324 7.69 5.88 -12.00
N ASN A 325 6.42 6.27 -11.81
CA ASN A 325 5.50 5.50 -10.99
C ASN A 325 5.18 4.12 -11.60
N THR A 326 5.03 4.04 -12.95
CA THR A 326 4.92 2.75 -13.67
C THR A 326 6.13 1.85 -13.37
N ARG A 327 7.34 2.38 -13.50
CA ARG A 327 8.57 1.62 -13.26
C ARG A 327 8.76 1.24 -11.79
N PHE A 328 8.34 2.10 -10.88
CA PHE A 328 8.36 1.81 -9.45
C PHE A 328 7.47 0.62 -9.09
N ALA A 329 6.24 0.57 -9.63
CA ALA A 329 5.27 -0.49 -9.37
C ALA A 329 5.53 -1.79 -10.16
N GLU A 330 6.31 -1.76 -11.24
CA GLU A 330 6.43 -2.90 -12.17
C GLU A 330 6.87 -4.19 -11.47
N GLY A 331 6.08 -5.28 -11.61
CA GLY A 331 6.37 -6.60 -11.05
C GLY A 331 6.38 -6.66 -9.52
N SER A 332 5.84 -5.67 -8.82
CA SER A 332 5.84 -5.61 -7.35
C SER A 332 4.61 -6.26 -6.71
N GLY A 333 3.63 -6.70 -7.49
CA GLY A 333 2.34 -7.12 -6.97
C GLY A 333 1.39 -5.98 -6.58
N CYS A 334 1.87 -4.73 -6.69
CA CYS A 334 1.07 -3.52 -6.45
C CYS A 334 0.57 -2.90 -7.75
N LEU A 335 -0.49 -2.08 -7.65
CA LEU A 335 -0.91 -1.21 -8.72
C LEU A 335 -0.18 0.14 -8.65
N ALA A 336 0.21 0.66 -9.80
CA ALA A 336 0.69 2.02 -9.94
C ALA A 336 -0.48 3.00 -9.81
N THR A 337 -0.32 4.05 -9.00
CA THR A 337 -1.40 5.02 -8.75
C THR A 337 -1.39 6.21 -9.71
N PHE A 338 -0.23 6.57 -10.26
CA PHE A 338 -0.06 7.60 -11.29
C PHE A 338 0.31 7.03 -12.66
N GLY A 339 0.61 5.75 -12.75
CA GLY A 339 1.14 5.10 -13.94
C GLY A 339 0.30 3.91 -14.43
N GLU A 340 0.95 3.07 -15.22
CA GLU A 340 0.37 1.81 -15.70
C GLU A 340 0.92 0.65 -14.86
N SER A 341 0.05 -0.22 -14.36
CA SER A 341 0.50 -1.41 -13.64
C SER A 341 1.03 -2.46 -14.62
N LYS A 342 2.24 -2.96 -14.39
CA LYS A 342 2.92 -3.94 -15.24
C LYS A 342 3.54 -5.06 -14.41
N ALA A 343 3.42 -6.28 -14.90
CA ALA A 343 3.97 -7.46 -14.23
C ALA A 343 5.48 -7.66 -14.45
N GLY A 344 6.08 -6.95 -15.39
CA GLY A 344 7.44 -7.27 -15.88
C GLY A 344 7.48 -8.61 -16.62
N ASP A 345 8.62 -9.29 -16.60
CA ASP A 345 8.85 -10.55 -17.32
C ASP A 345 8.54 -11.81 -16.48
N ASP A 346 8.13 -11.66 -15.21
CA ASP A 346 7.85 -12.80 -14.31
C ASP A 346 6.39 -13.27 -14.46
N GLU A 347 6.22 -14.57 -14.73
CA GLU A 347 4.91 -15.20 -14.97
C GLU A 347 4.06 -15.25 -13.69
N THR A 348 4.69 -15.41 -12.52
CA THR A 348 3.98 -15.40 -11.23
C THR A 348 3.48 -13.99 -10.90
N ALA A 349 4.30 -12.97 -11.15
CA ALA A 349 3.90 -11.58 -11.02
C ALA A 349 2.76 -11.22 -11.97
N ALA A 350 2.73 -11.80 -13.19
CA ALA A 350 1.64 -11.59 -14.14
C ALA A 350 0.31 -12.21 -13.65
N LYS A 351 0.35 -13.42 -13.08
CA LYS A 351 -0.82 -14.07 -12.46
C LYS A 351 -1.33 -13.24 -11.28
N LEU A 352 -0.42 -12.80 -10.40
CA LEU A 352 -0.77 -11.97 -9.25
C LEU A 352 -1.41 -10.66 -9.68
N LEU A 353 -0.79 -9.94 -10.61
CA LEU A 353 -1.31 -8.66 -11.11
C LEU A 353 -2.69 -8.82 -11.73
N SER A 354 -2.93 -9.89 -12.49
CA SER A 354 -4.27 -10.20 -13.04
C SER A 354 -5.30 -10.38 -11.93
N THR A 355 -4.96 -11.15 -10.88
CA THR A 355 -5.84 -11.37 -9.73
C THR A 355 -6.12 -10.07 -8.98
N VAL A 356 -5.09 -9.28 -8.68
CA VAL A 356 -5.23 -7.98 -7.98
C VAL A 356 -6.11 -7.03 -8.79
N THR A 357 -5.88 -6.91 -10.10
CA THR A 357 -6.69 -6.06 -10.98
C THR A 357 -8.15 -6.50 -10.99
N GLU A 358 -8.42 -7.81 -11.12
CA GLU A 358 -9.80 -8.33 -11.09
C GLU A 358 -10.50 -8.07 -9.75
N LEU A 359 -9.77 -8.14 -8.64
CA LEU A 359 -10.31 -7.88 -7.31
C LEU A 359 -10.67 -6.41 -7.12
N LEU A 360 -9.83 -5.50 -7.61
CA LEU A 360 -9.98 -4.06 -7.39
C LEU A 360 -10.85 -3.37 -8.44
N ASP A 361 -10.97 -3.92 -9.65
CA ASP A 361 -11.93 -3.46 -10.68
C ASP A 361 -13.39 -3.85 -10.37
N GLY A 362 -13.61 -4.72 -9.37
CA GLY A 362 -14.95 -5.15 -8.94
C GLY A 362 -15.70 -4.08 -8.14
N ASP A 363 -17.05 -4.23 -8.06
CA ASP A 363 -17.96 -3.33 -7.32
C ASP A 363 -17.78 -3.41 -5.79
N GLY A 364 -16.58 -3.47 -5.25
CA GLY A 364 -16.41 -3.71 -3.83
C GLY A 364 -15.02 -3.50 -3.25
N SER A 365 -14.16 -2.70 -3.87
CA SER A 365 -12.92 -2.27 -3.19
C SER A 365 -13.19 -1.08 -2.26
N VAL A 366 -12.58 -1.12 -1.08
CA VAL A 366 -12.67 -0.06 -0.07
C VAL A 366 -11.25 0.37 0.29
N ILE A 367 -10.95 1.64 0.07
CA ILE A 367 -9.69 2.25 0.53
C ILE A 367 -9.88 2.68 1.98
N TYR A 368 -9.01 2.23 2.87
CA TYR A 368 -9.04 2.70 4.24
C TYR A 368 -8.58 4.16 4.34
N SER A 369 -9.40 4.97 4.98
CA SER A 369 -9.02 6.34 5.35
C SER A 369 -7.90 6.33 6.39
N LEU A 370 -7.13 7.42 6.43
CA LEU A 370 -6.12 7.64 7.45
C LEU A 370 -6.80 7.81 8.83
N ASP A 371 -6.50 6.91 9.76
CA ASP A 371 -7.07 6.83 11.10
C ASP A 371 -5.97 6.55 12.13
N ALA A 372 -5.58 7.56 12.89
CA ALA A 372 -4.51 7.45 13.87
C ALA A 372 -4.90 6.63 15.11
N GLU A 373 -6.18 6.59 15.47
CA GLU A 373 -6.65 5.78 16.60
C GLU A 373 -6.61 4.30 16.25
N TYR A 374 -7.10 3.93 15.07
CA TYR A 374 -6.95 2.57 14.55
C TYR A 374 -5.48 2.16 14.45
N ALA A 375 -4.62 3.00 13.86
CA ALA A 375 -3.21 2.71 13.68
C ALA A 375 -2.48 2.44 15.01
N ALA A 376 -2.76 3.22 16.05
CA ALA A 376 -2.18 2.99 17.38
C ALA A 376 -2.65 1.68 18.01
N ASN A 377 -3.95 1.38 17.91
CA ASN A 377 -4.55 0.18 18.47
C ASN A 377 -4.12 -1.09 17.73
N SER A 378 -4.02 -1.06 16.40
CA SER A 378 -3.63 -2.20 15.58
C SER A 378 -2.19 -2.64 15.86
N ILE A 379 -1.29 -1.70 16.06
CA ILE A 379 0.11 -1.99 16.46
C ILE A 379 0.13 -2.74 17.81
N GLU A 380 -0.61 -2.25 18.82
CA GLU A 380 -0.68 -2.91 20.12
C GLU A 380 -1.30 -4.30 20.02
N PHE A 381 -2.38 -4.46 19.23
CA PHE A 381 -3.03 -5.75 19.00
C PHE A 381 -2.07 -6.77 18.38
N ASN A 382 -1.37 -6.39 17.30
CA ASN A 382 -0.43 -7.27 16.60
C ASN A 382 0.76 -7.67 17.51
N LEU A 383 1.30 -6.74 18.32
CA LEU A 383 2.36 -7.05 19.28
C LEU A 383 1.92 -8.06 20.36
N ASN A 384 0.66 -8.04 20.75
CA ASN A 384 0.12 -8.91 21.77
C ASN A 384 -0.45 -10.23 21.23
N LEU A 385 -0.55 -10.37 19.91
CA LEU A 385 -1.21 -11.49 19.24
C LEU A 385 -0.62 -12.86 19.64
N ALA A 386 0.71 -12.97 19.68
CA ALA A 386 1.38 -14.22 20.08
C ALA A 386 0.96 -14.67 21.50
N THR A 387 0.93 -13.73 22.44
CA THR A 387 0.48 -13.99 23.82
C THR A 387 -0.98 -14.42 23.87
N LEU A 388 -1.83 -13.78 23.07
CA LEU A 388 -3.25 -14.11 22.96
C LEU A 388 -3.45 -15.53 22.41
N MET A 389 -2.76 -15.89 21.35
CA MET A 389 -2.81 -17.23 20.72
C MET A 389 -2.33 -18.31 21.69
N ASP A 390 -1.23 -18.09 22.39
CA ASP A 390 -0.74 -19.02 23.42
C ASP A 390 -1.74 -19.19 24.57
N GLY A 391 -2.38 -18.10 24.99
CA GLY A 391 -3.42 -18.13 26.01
C GLY A 391 -4.65 -18.96 25.58
N LEU A 392 -5.02 -18.94 24.31
CA LEU A 392 -6.11 -19.74 23.75
C LEU A 392 -5.74 -21.23 23.65
N ARG A 393 -4.50 -21.54 23.22
CA ARG A 393 -4.00 -22.93 23.09
C ARG A 393 -3.81 -23.64 24.40
N ASN A 394 -3.61 -22.92 25.50
CA ASN A 394 -3.37 -23.48 26.84
C ASN A 394 -4.63 -23.59 27.73
N LYS A 395 -5.80 -23.19 27.20
CA LYS A 395 -7.11 -23.38 27.86
C LYS A 395 -7.76 -24.70 27.46
#